data_cf5cddd4624a9b60a43e1d8ce7b6d500
#
_entry.id   cf5cddd4624a9b60a43e1d8ce7b6d500
#
_cell.length_a   1.000
_cell.length_b   1.000
_cell.length_c   1.000
_cell.angle_alpha   90.00
_cell.angle_beta   90.00
_cell.angle_gamma   90.00
#
_symmetry.space_group_name_H-M   'P 1'
#
loop_
_entity.id
_entity.type
_entity.pdbx_description
1 polymer ?
#
loop_
_entity_poly.entity_id
_entity_poly.type
_entity_poly.pdbx_seq_one_letter_code
_entity_poly.pdbx_strand_id
1 'polypeptide(L)'
;MTAAPPKVPRFLQRRSNDEFVPPPFDERELAAARAAATLTETNSERLRLAASEYAESRRGIAAGLLSVNQANDGEYFRVPAEAPLDDEAADAAFGGDELIIDVQTHYIADRPACETSRDLIRTMYPLYGDDWWAGLSKVDALDFVEYLRCVFLESDTAVAVLSSPPGLSDERMLFNDEMAATRLLLERLGAQGRLLNHAVVHPGVDGEMARMPQIVDEIGPAGWKVYTLGATSLSDVGKLEGWYLDDEVGIAFLEEVRRSRVPLVCAHKGLSGIVPTGSPRDFGPAAKMFPDISLIAYHSGFEPGDGTPAEDTYEGPYSEERAGLGVNRLVTTLLENGLGPGSNVYAELGTTWFCLIKRPVEAAHVLGKLLKYVGPDNVLWGTDAIWYGPTQAAVDAFRAFQIPEWMQVEYGYPALTPDVKEKILGLNSARVYGIDLETARSKMGSDDVAWGRAAMDEYRKTGTPHL
;
A
#
# COMPACT_ATOMS: atom_id res chain seq x y z
N MET A 1 -9.17 -27.38 -23.18
CA MET A 1 -9.87 -26.33 -22.45
C MET A 1 -9.22 -26.31 -21.07
N THR A 2 -8.35 -25.35 -20.79
CA THR A 2 -7.83 -25.14 -19.45
C THR A 2 -9.00 -24.71 -18.55
N ALA A 3 -9.15 -25.35 -17.38
CA ALA A 3 -10.16 -24.96 -16.41
C ALA A 3 -9.98 -23.48 -16.04
N ALA A 4 -11.09 -22.76 -15.83
CA ALA A 4 -10.98 -21.38 -15.33
C ALA A 4 -10.20 -21.37 -14.00
N PRO A 5 -9.36 -20.36 -13.77
CA PRO A 5 -8.58 -20.31 -12.55
C PRO A 5 -9.49 -20.30 -11.31
N PRO A 6 -9.12 -21.01 -10.23
CA PRO A 6 -9.90 -21.00 -9.01
C PRO A 6 -9.99 -19.58 -8.45
N LYS A 7 -11.15 -19.22 -7.93
CA LYS A 7 -11.37 -17.91 -7.31
C LYS A 7 -10.90 -17.97 -5.86
N VAL A 8 -10.01 -17.07 -5.51
CA VAL A 8 -9.48 -16.87 -4.15
C VAL A 8 -9.42 -15.38 -3.85
N PRO A 9 -9.40 -14.96 -2.58
CA PRO A 9 -9.12 -13.57 -2.22
C PRO A 9 -7.85 -13.04 -2.90
N ARG A 10 -7.85 -11.76 -3.27
CA ARG A 10 -6.76 -11.18 -4.10
C ARG A 10 -5.39 -11.26 -3.44
N PHE A 11 -5.31 -11.18 -2.11
CA PHE A 11 -4.04 -11.33 -1.39
C PHE A 11 -3.43 -12.74 -1.46
N LEU A 12 -4.20 -13.74 -1.87
CA LEU A 12 -3.71 -15.09 -2.19
C LEU A 12 -3.40 -15.28 -3.68
N GLN A 13 -3.30 -14.21 -4.45
CA GLN A 13 -2.88 -14.22 -5.85
C GLN A 13 -1.47 -13.66 -5.97
N ARG A 14 -0.75 -14.06 -7.04
CA ARG A 14 0.51 -13.42 -7.43
C ARG A 14 0.17 -12.13 -8.17
N ARG A 15 0.44 -10.99 -7.54
CA ARG A 15 0.19 -9.67 -8.09
C ARG A 15 1.37 -8.75 -7.85
N SER A 16 1.52 -7.76 -8.71
CA SER A 16 2.51 -6.70 -8.63
C SER A 16 1.87 -5.36 -8.98
N ASN A 17 2.52 -4.29 -8.59
CA ASN A 17 2.30 -2.93 -9.06
C ASN A 17 3.21 -2.57 -10.26
N ASP A 18 3.82 -3.56 -10.90
CA ASP A 18 4.79 -3.46 -11.99
C ASP A 18 6.21 -3.00 -11.58
N GLU A 19 6.45 -2.79 -10.30
CA GLU A 19 7.77 -2.41 -9.78
C GLU A 19 8.62 -3.63 -9.41
N PHE A 20 8.03 -4.81 -9.31
CA PHE A 20 8.71 -6.06 -8.98
C PHE A 20 8.08 -7.26 -9.68
N VAL A 21 8.86 -8.32 -9.85
CA VAL A 21 8.34 -9.63 -10.30
C VAL A 21 7.92 -10.43 -9.07
N PRO A 22 6.63 -10.78 -8.91
CA PRO A 22 6.18 -11.57 -7.77
C PRO A 22 6.90 -12.92 -7.74
N PRO A 23 7.56 -13.29 -6.62
CA PRO A 23 8.22 -14.59 -6.52
C PRO A 23 7.21 -15.73 -6.67
N PRO A 24 7.65 -16.91 -7.11
CA PRO A 24 6.83 -18.12 -7.05
C PRO A 24 6.34 -18.35 -5.61
N PHE A 25 5.12 -18.87 -5.48
CA PHE A 25 4.63 -19.27 -4.16
C PHE A 25 5.47 -20.39 -3.57
N ASP A 26 5.79 -20.28 -2.29
CA ASP A 26 6.33 -21.36 -1.52
C ASP A 26 5.26 -22.44 -1.20
N GLU A 27 5.66 -23.51 -0.52
CA GLU A 27 4.75 -24.61 -0.18
C GLU A 27 3.60 -24.16 0.72
N ARG A 28 3.82 -23.21 1.65
CA ARG A 28 2.81 -22.68 2.59
C ARG A 28 1.82 -21.77 1.87
N GLU A 29 2.32 -20.87 1.03
CA GLU A 29 1.48 -20.01 0.19
C GLU A 29 0.59 -20.83 -0.76
N LEU A 30 1.17 -21.89 -1.39
CA LEU A 30 0.43 -22.84 -2.23
C LEU A 30 -0.65 -23.60 -1.42
N ALA A 31 -0.30 -24.07 -0.22
CA ALA A 31 -1.25 -24.76 0.65
C ALA A 31 -2.41 -23.84 1.06
N ALA A 32 -2.11 -22.61 1.46
CA ALA A 32 -3.13 -21.60 1.82
C ALA A 32 -4.04 -21.29 0.63
N ALA A 33 -3.47 -21.05 -0.56
CA ALA A 33 -4.24 -20.73 -1.75
C ALA A 33 -5.16 -21.89 -2.19
N ARG A 34 -4.68 -23.13 -2.12
CA ARG A 34 -5.50 -24.33 -2.43
C ARG A 34 -6.61 -24.55 -1.43
N ALA A 35 -6.34 -24.39 -0.14
CA ALA A 35 -7.37 -24.50 0.91
C ALA A 35 -8.44 -23.41 0.73
N ALA A 36 -8.03 -22.16 0.51
CA ALA A 36 -8.96 -21.06 0.26
C ALA A 36 -9.82 -21.29 -1.00
N ALA A 37 -9.23 -21.82 -2.08
CA ALA A 37 -9.97 -22.15 -3.31
C ALA A 37 -11.05 -23.20 -3.05
N THR A 38 -10.71 -24.26 -2.30
CA THR A 38 -11.67 -25.31 -1.91
C THR A 38 -12.81 -24.74 -1.05
N LEU A 39 -12.47 -23.89 -0.07
CA LEU A 39 -13.49 -23.21 0.76
C LEU A 39 -14.35 -22.27 -0.07
N THR A 40 -13.75 -21.54 -1.02
CA THR A 40 -14.51 -20.65 -1.91
C THR A 40 -15.53 -21.42 -2.73
N GLU A 41 -15.12 -22.52 -3.36
CA GLU A 41 -16.01 -23.39 -4.15
C GLU A 41 -17.16 -23.94 -3.26
N THR A 42 -16.82 -24.58 -2.16
CA THR A 42 -17.81 -25.21 -1.26
C THR A 42 -18.79 -24.20 -0.64
N ASN A 43 -18.24 -23.07 -0.15
CA ASN A 43 -19.08 -22.09 0.56
C ASN A 43 -19.93 -21.26 -0.40
N SER A 44 -19.40 -20.90 -1.59
CA SER A 44 -20.19 -20.18 -2.58
C SER A 44 -21.38 -20.99 -3.07
N GLU A 45 -21.22 -22.30 -3.31
CA GLU A 45 -22.32 -23.22 -3.63
C GLU A 45 -23.35 -23.27 -2.49
N ARG A 46 -22.90 -23.45 -1.25
CA ARG A 46 -23.78 -23.49 -0.06
C ARG A 46 -24.58 -22.21 0.12
N LEU A 47 -23.96 -21.06 -0.11
CA LEU A 47 -24.55 -19.73 0.04
C LEU A 47 -25.29 -19.27 -1.22
N ARG A 48 -25.19 -20.01 -2.33
CA ARG A 48 -25.77 -19.67 -3.64
C ARG A 48 -25.25 -18.33 -4.19
N LEU A 49 -23.96 -18.07 -4.00
CA LEU A 49 -23.25 -16.91 -4.52
C LEU A 49 -22.37 -17.32 -5.71
N ALA A 50 -21.99 -16.36 -6.53
CA ALA A 50 -20.88 -16.57 -7.48
C ALA A 50 -19.56 -16.74 -6.70
N ALA A 51 -18.67 -17.64 -7.15
CA ALA A 51 -17.39 -17.88 -6.50
C ALA A 51 -16.53 -16.60 -6.41
N SER A 52 -16.58 -15.73 -7.42
CA SER A 52 -15.91 -14.42 -7.41
C SER A 52 -16.50 -13.48 -6.35
N GLU A 53 -17.81 -13.43 -6.24
CA GLU A 53 -18.51 -12.61 -5.25
C GLU A 53 -18.18 -13.08 -3.82
N TYR A 54 -18.20 -14.40 -3.59
CA TYR A 54 -17.79 -14.95 -2.30
C TYR A 54 -16.32 -14.62 -1.98
N ALA A 55 -15.41 -14.84 -2.91
CA ALA A 55 -13.97 -14.60 -2.68
C ALA A 55 -13.63 -13.14 -2.32
N GLU A 56 -14.40 -12.18 -2.83
CA GLU A 56 -14.24 -10.75 -2.55
C GLU A 56 -15.04 -10.27 -1.33
N SER A 57 -15.92 -11.11 -0.77
CA SER A 57 -16.69 -10.78 0.44
C SER A 57 -15.86 -10.95 1.72
N ARG A 58 -16.29 -10.35 2.84
CA ARG A 58 -15.68 -10.57 4.16
C ARG A 58 -15.64 -12.04 4.55
N ARG A 59 -16.66 -12.84 4.18
CA ARG A 59 -16.64 -14.31 4.38
C ARG A 59 -15.53 -15.00 3.60
N GLY A 60 -15.31 -14.59 2.37
CA GLY A 60 -14.20 -15.10 1.55
C GLY A 60 -12.84 -14.67 2.09
N ILE A 61 -12.70 -13.42 2.54
CA ILE A 61 -11.52 -12.93 3.24
C ILE A 61 -11.25 -13.76 4.49
N ALA A 62 -12.27 -14.03 5.32
CA ALA A 62 -12.17 -14.89 6.50
C ALA A 62 -11.67 -16.30 6.15
N ALA A 63 -12.24 -16.91 5.11
CA ALA A 63 -11.80 -18.22 4.61
C ALA A 63 -10.33 -18.21 4.18
N GLY A 64 -9.91 -17.16 3.48
CA GLY A 64 -8.52 -16.96 3.07
C GLY A 64 -7.56 -16.84 4.25
N LEU A 65 -7.87 -16.00 5.23
CA LEU A 65 -7.03 -15.77 6.41
C LEU A 65 -6.94 -17.00 7.31
N LEU A 66 -8.02 -17.76 7.48
CA LEU A 66 -7.99 -19.06 8.18
C LEU A 66 -7.13 -20.08 7.45
N SER A 67 -7.17 -20.08 6.11
CA SER A 67 -6.29 -20.93 5.29
C SER A 67 -4.82 -20.55 5.44
N VAL A 68 -4.51 -19.27 5.57
CA VAL A 68 -3.14 -18.79 5.87
C VAL A 68 -2.70 -19.24 7.27
N ASN A 69 -3.55 -19.08 8.28
CA ASN A 69 -3.26 -19.58 9.64
C ASN A 69 -2.95 -21.07 9.64
N GLN A 70 -3.80 -21.86 9.01
CA GLN A 70 -3.62 -23.32 8.90
C GLN A 70 -2.32 -23.71 8.21
N ALA A 71 -1.99 -23.07 7.08
CA ALA A 71 -0.78 -23.36 6.33
C ALA A 71 0.51 -22.98 7.06
N ASN A 72 0.42 -22.09 8.05
CA ASN A 72 1.54 -21.60 8.85
C ASN A 72 1.54 -22.13 10.29
N ASP A 73 0.69 -23.10 10.62
CA ASP A 73 0.59 -23.73 11.95
C ASP A 73 0.49 -22.69 13.10
N GLY A 74 -0.26 -21.59 12.89
CA GLY A 74 -0.32 -20.49 13.85
C GLY A 74 -1.58 -19.64 13.78
N GLU A 75 -1.83 -18.87 14.83
CA GLU A 75 -2.94 -17.92 14.93
C GLU A 75 -2.43 -16.49 14.69
N TYR A 76 -2.06 -16.19 13.44
CA TYR A 76 -1.61 -14.85 13.05
C TYR A 76 -2.78 -13.89 12.79
N PHE A 77 -3.92 -14.42 12.36
CA PHE A 77 -5.14 -13.67 12.13
C PHE A 77 -6.24 -14.18 13.07
N ARG A 78 -6.82 -13.28 13.85
CA ARG A 78 -7.95 -13.58 14.74
C ARG A 78 -9.23 -13.56 13.93
N VAL A 79 -9.65 -14.73 13.47
CA VAL A 79 -10.86 -14.93 12.67
C VAL A 79 -11.65 -16.08 13.26
N PRO A 80 -12.91 -15.89 13.66
CA PRO A 80 -13.78 -16.97 14.12
C PRO A 80 -13.97 -18.04 13.05
N ALA A 81 -14.04 -19.31 13.46
CA ALA A 81 -14.18 -20.44 12.53
C ALA A 81 -15.49 -20.41 11.71
N GLU A 82 -16.53 -19.78 12.24
CA GLU A 82 -17.83 -19.58 11.59
C GLU A 82 -17.84 -18.43 10.57
N ALA A 83 -16.94 -17.48 10.65
CA ALA A 83 -16.90 -16.28 9.80
C ALA A 83 -16.92 -16.55 8.28
N PRO A 84 -16.38 -17.68 7.76
CA PRO A 84 -16.51 -18.01 6.34
C PRO A 84 -17.94 -18.29 5.86
N LEU A 85 -18.88 -18.51 6.75
CA LEU A 85 -20.28 -18.85 6.43
C LEU A 85 -21.31 -17.90 7.07
N ASP A 86 -20.88 -17.06 7.98
CA ASP A 86 -21.71 -16.18 8.79
C ASP A 86 -21.29 -14.72 8.61
N ASP A 87 -22.20 -13.90 8.07
CA ASP A 87 -21.92 -12.47 7.82
C ASP A 87 -21.71 -11.70 9.13
N GLU A 88 -22.49 -11.99 10.19
CA GLU A 88 -22.35 -11.29 11.46
C GLU A 88 -21.01 -11.60 12.12
N ALA A 89 -20.56 -12.85 12.05
CA ALA A 89 -19.26 -13.26 12.56
C ALA A 89 -18.11 -12.65 11.74
N ALA A 90 -18.23 -12.58 10.43
CA ALA A 90 -17.25 -11.94 9.54
C ALA A 90 -17.20 -10.41 9.80
N ASP A 91 -18.35 -9.76 9.91
CA ASP A 91 -18.41 -8.33 10.21
C ASP A 91 -17.86 -8.02 11.60
N ALA A 92 -18.10 -8.86 12.60
CA ALA A 92 -17.52 -8.70 13.92
C ALA A 92 -15.99 -8.90 13.95
N ALA A 93 -15.47 -9.82 13.12
CA ALA A 93 -14.02 -10.07 13.02
C ALA A 93 -13.25 -8.91 12.39
N PHE A 94 -13.86 -8.21 11.45
CA PHE A 94 -13.23 -7.17 10.64
C PHE A 94 -13.79 -5.77 10.91
N GLY A 95 -14.80 -5.65 11.76
CA GLY A 95 -15.37 -4.37 12.17
C GLY A 95 -14.34 -3.52 12.92
N GLY A 96 -14.39 -2.22 12.68
CA GLY A 96 -13.59 -1.23 13.38
C GLY A 96 -14.17 0.15 13.13
N ASP A 97 -13.90 1.08 14.04
CA ASP A 97 -14.32 2.49 13.99
C ASP A 97 -13.13 3.44 13.78
N GLU A 98 -11.96 2.89 13.44
CA GLU A 98 -10.77 3.64 13.15
C GLU A 98 -10.98 4.52 11.91
N LEU A 99 -10.49 5.75 11.96
CA LEU A 99 -10.43 6.61 10.79
C LEU A 99 -9.27 6.15 9.90
N ILE A 100 -9.58 5.56 8.76
CA ILE A 100 -8.56 5.04 7.84
C ILE A 100 -8.09 6.15 6.91
N ILE A 101 -6.79 6.42 6.93
CA ILE A 101 -6.11 7.37 6.06
C ILE A 101 -5.06 6.63 5.25
N ASP A 102 -5.31 6.46 3.96
CA ASP A 102 -4.44 5.79 3.01
C ASP A 102 -3.49 6.80 2.36
N VAL A 103 -2.21 6.77 2.75
CA VAL A 103 -1.24 7.78 2.31
C VAL A 103 -0.58 7.47 0.97
N GLN A 104 -0.89 6.30 0.38
CA GLN A 104 -0.32 5.91 -0.91
C GLN A 104 -1.38 5.31 -1.82
N THR A 105 -1.89 6.13 -2.75
CA THR A 105 -2.85 5.71 -3.74
C THR A 105 -2.52 6.28 -5.11
N HIS A 106 -2.91 5.57 -6.16
CA HIS A 106 -2.58 5.86 -7.56
C HIS A 106 -3.74 5.48 -8.49
N TYR A 107 -3.76 6.05 -9.67
CA TYR A 107 -4.47 5.53 -10.84
C TYR A 107 -3.74 5.96 -12.13
N ILE A 108 -4.11 5.41 -13.26
CA ILE A 108 -3.56 5.76 -14.55
C ILE A 108 -4.56 6.65 -15.30
N ALA A 109 -4.14 7.86 -15.69
CA ALA A 109 -4.99 8.79 -16.41
C ALA A 109 -5.46 8.20 -17.76
N ASP A 110 -6.68 8.53 -18.16
CA ASP A 110 -7.25 8.08 -19.41
C ASP A 110 -6.77 8.95 -20.59
N ARG A 111 -5.49 8.75 -20.94
CA ARG A 111 -4.82 9.43 -22.05
C ARG A 111 -4.21 8.41 -23.01
N PRO A 112 -4.16 8.70 -24.33
CA PRO A 112 -3.54 7.79 -25.29
C PRO A 112 -2.08 7.42 -24.95
N ALA A 113 -1.30 8.33 -24.40
CA ALA A 113 0.07 8.07 -23.95
C ALA A 113 0.15 7.04 -22.81
N CYS A 114 -0.88 6.91 -21.99
CA CYS A 114 -0.94 5.96 -20.88
C CYS A 114 -1.45 4.56 -21.28
N GLU A 115 -2.00 4.41 -22.48
CA GLU A 115 -2.54 3.11 -22.95
C GLU A 115 -1.41 2.08 -23.10
N THR A 116 -0.25 2.51 -23.59
CA THR A 116 0.93 1.64 -23.70
C THR A 116 1.36 1.11 -22.33
N SER A 117 1.33 1.95 -21.29
CA SER A 117 1.66 1.54 -19.92
C SER A 117 0.64 0.53 -19.39
N ARG A 118 -0.67 0.77 -19.60
CA ARG A 118 -1.73 -0.18 -19.24
C ARG A 118 -1.57 -1.51 -19.95
N ASP A 119 -1.29 -1.50 -21.25
CA ASP A 119 -1.11 -2.72 -22.04
C ASP A 119 0.15 -3.47 -21.63
N LEU A 120 1.24 -2.76 -21.28
CA LEU A 120 2.44 -3.37 -20.76
C LEU A 120 2.17 -4.08 -19.43
N ILE A 121 1.53 -3.40 -18.48
CA ILE A 121 1.11 -3.98 -17.21
C ILE A 121 0.26 -5.23 -17.45
N ARG A 122 -0.79 -5.14 -18.26
CA ARG A 122 -1.66 -6.29 -18.61
C ARG A 122 -0.90 -7.44 -19.29
N THR A 123 0.14 -7.14 -20.04
CA THR A 123 0.95 -8.14 -20.76
C THR A 123 1.96 -8.83 -19.84
N MET A 124 2.51 -8.08 -18.89
CA MET A 124 3.50 -8.63 -17.94
C MET A 124 2.90 -9.59 -16.92
N TYR A 125 1.67 -9.36 -16.48
CA TYR A 125 1.03 -10.20 -15.46
C TYR A 125 0.96 -11.70 -15.80
N PRO A 126 0.63 -12.12 -17.04
CA PRO A 126 0.65 -13.54 -17.40
C PRO A 126 2.03 -14.19 -17.27
N LEU A 127 3.11 -13.42 -17.31
CA LEU A 127 4.47 -13.93 -17.16
C LEU A 127 4.81 -14.31 -15.71
N TYR A 128 4.00 -13.88 -14.75
CA TYR A 128 4.28 -14.05 -13.33
C TYR A 128 3.82 -15.38 -12.74
N GLY A 129 3.18 -16.27 -13.51
CA GLY A 129 2.81 -17.57 -12.97
C GLY A 129 1.84 -18.38 -13.79
N ASP A 130 1.42 -19.50 -13.16
CA ASP A 130 0.42 -20.39 -13.72
C ASP A 130 -0.93 -19.68 -13.91
N ASP A 131 -1.71 -20.12 -14.87
CA ASP A 131 -2.96 -19.53 -15.36
C ASP A 131 -3.98 -19.18 -14.28
N TRP A 132 -3.92 -19.77 -13.09
CA TRP A 132 -4.97 -19.60 -12.09
C TRP A 132 -4.74 -18.44 -11.10
N TRP A 133 -3.54 -17.86 -11.08
CA TRP A 133 -3.27 -16.61 -10.36
C TRP A 133 -2.72 -15.49 -11.24
N ALA A 134 -2.58 -15.72 -12.50
CA ALA A 134 -2.34 -14.68 -13.50
C ALA A 134 -3.58 -13.75 -13.55
N GLY A 135 -3.77 -13.02 -12.49
CA GLY A 135 -5.08 -12.56 -12.19
C GLY A 135 -5.32 -11.08 -12.28
N LEU A 136 -4.51 -10.28 -12.99
CA LEU A 136 -5.07 -9.07 -13.53
C LEU A 136 -5.89 -9.48 -14.74
N SER A 137 -7.16 -9.57 -14.52
CA SER A 137 -8.07 -9.70 -15.62
C SER A 137 -7.91 -8.47 -16.51
N LYS A 138 -8.12 -8.63 -17.82
CA LYS A 138 -8.33 -7.53 -18.75
C LYS A 138 -9.42 -6.53 -18.31
N VAL A 139 -10.00 -6.74 -17.12
CA VAL A 139 -11.12 -6.03 -16.51
C VAL A 139 -10.64 -4.93 -15.55
N ASP A 140 -9.42 -5.00 -15.01
CA ASP A 140 -8.93 -3.94 -14.12
C ASP A 140 -8.54 -2.73 -14.99
N ALA A 141 -9.42 -1.74 -15.08
CA ALA A 141 -9.24 -0.57 -15.94
C ALA A 141 -8.11 0.35 -15.46
N LEU A 142 -7.75 0.28 -14.19
CA LEU A 142 -6.73 1.11 -13.51
C LEU A 142 -6.94 2.61 -13.70
N ASP A 143 -8.17 3.03 -14.02
CA ASP A 143 -8.56 4.41 -14.27
C ASP A 143 -9.18 5.09 -13.02
N PHE A 144 -9.62 6.33 -13.19
CA PHE A 144 -10.26 7.10 -12.13
C PHE A 144 -11.53 6.44 -11.58
N VAL A 145 -12.35 5.80 -12.41
CA VAL A 145 -13.60 5.16 -11.97
C VAL A 145 -13.29 3.94 -11.08
N GLU A 146 -12.31 3.14 -11.50
CA GLU A 146 -11.81 2.03 -10.69
C GLU A 146 -11.16 2.51 -9.39
N TYR A 147 -10.41 3.62 -9.45
CA TYR A 147 -9.84 4.26 -8.26
C TYR A 147 -10.92 4.67 -7.26
N LEU A 148 -11.97 5.35 -7.73
CA LEU A 148 -13.07 5.78 -6.87
C LEU A 148 -13.77 4.56 -6.23
N ARG A 149 -14.00 3.51 -7.00
CA ARG A 149 -14.60 2.28 -6.53
C ARG A 149 -13.73 1.59 -5.46
N CYS A 150 -12.47 1.34 -5.77
CA CYS A 150 -11.58 0.55 -4.92
C CYS A 150 -11.20 1.26 -3.62
N VAL A 151 -10.96 2.57 -3.68
CA VAL A 151 -10.44 3.32 -2.54
C VAL A 151 -11.56 3.85 -1.64
N PHE A 152 -12.69 4.26 -2.22
CA PHE A 152 -13.74 4.93 -1.46
C PHE A 152 -15.07 4.17 -1.37
N LEU A 153 -15.56 3.61 -2.48
CA LEU A 153 -16.91 3.01 -2.48
C LEU A 153 -16.93 1.58 -1.93
N GLU A 154 -15.83 0.85 -2.07
CA GLU A 154 -15.68 -0.53 -1.60
C GLU A 154 -14.67 -0.66 -0.46
N SER A 155 -14.42 0.42 0.29
CA SER A 155 -13.46 0.46 1.38
C SER A 155 -13.90 1.40 2.49
N ASP A 156 -13.44 1.15 3.72
CA ASP A 156 -13.62 2.03 4.88
C ASP A 156 -12.68 3.25 4.84
N THR A 157 -11.92 3.46 3.77
CA THR A 157 -10.98 4.59 3.65
C THR A 157 -11.72 5.91 3.76
N ALA A 158 -11.33 6.69 4.75
CA ALA A 158 -11.89 8.00 5.03
C ALA A 158 -11.24 9.08 4.18
N VAL A 159 -9.91 9.09 4.17
CA VAL A 159 -9.09 10.04 3.42
C VAL A 159 -8.02 9.27 2.66
N ALA A 160 -7.76 9.66 1.42
CA ALA A 160 -6.67 9.13 0.62
C ALA A 160 -5.71 10.24 0.19
N VAL A 161 -4.45 9.86 -0.03
CA VAL A 161 -3.45 10.75 -0.63
C VAL A 161 -3.09 10.19 -2.01
N LEU A 162 -3.45 10.95 -3.04
CA LEU A 162 -3.18 10.60 -4.43
C LEU A 162 -1.76 11.01 -4.83
N SER A 163 -1.03 10.10 -5.44
CA SER A 163 0.29 10.35 -6.00
C SER A 163 0.38 9.77 -7.42
N SER A 164 1.32 10.24 -8.23
CA SER A 164 1.59 9.59 -9.50
C SER A 164 2.41 8.33 -9.31
N PRO A 165 2.13 7.25 -10.04
CA PRO A 165 3.11 6.19 -10.28
C PRO A 165 4.38 6.75 -10.93
N PRO A 166 5.49 5.98 -10.97
CA PRO A 166 6.72 6.42 -11.60
C PRO A 166 6.54 6.71 -13.11
N GLY A 167 7.36 7.60 -13.65
CA GLY A 167 7.38 7.97 -15.06
C GLY A 167 7.93 9.38 -15.28
N LEU A 168 8.63 9.58 -16.39
CA LEU A 168 9.19 10.86 -16.81
C LEU A 168 8.36 11.46 -17.95
N SER A 169 8.40 12.82 -18.04
CA SER A 169 7.85 13.56 -19.18
C SER A 169 6.40 13.20 -19.54
N ASP A 170 6.11 13.10 -20.82
CA ASP A 170 4.78 12.84 -21.37
C ASP A 170 4.24 11.42 -21.06
N GLU A 171 5.12 10.51 -20.65
CA GLU A 171 4.79 9.14 -20.27
C GLU A 171 4.35 9.02 -18.80
N ARG A 172 4.42 10.10 -18.02
CA ARG A 172 3.96 10.12 -16.63
C ARG A 172 2.49 9.70 -16.58
N MET A 173 2.19 8.69 -15.79
CA MET A 173 0.86 8.10 -15.73
C MET A 173 -0.19 9.05 -15.17
N LEU A 174 0.24 10.01 -14.32
CA LEU A 174 -0.62 11.03 -13.74
C LEU A 174 0.18 12.32 -13.50
N PHE A 175 -0.24 13.43 -14.09
CA PHE A 175 0.42 14.72 -13.89
C PHE A 175 -0.02 15.40 -12.58
N ASN A 176 0.78 16.35 -12.09
CA ASN A 176 0.46 17.09 -10.86
C ASN A 176 -0.86 17.87 -10.96
N ASP A 177 -1.16 18.46 -12.09
CA ASP A 177 -2.42 19.16 -12.37
C ASP A 177 -3.62 18.21 -12.48
N GLU A 178 -3.43 17.00 -13.03
CA GLU A 178 -4.44 15.95 -13.05
C GLU A 178 -4.78 15.46 -11.64
N MET A 179 -3.77 15.32 -10.76
CA MET A 179 -4.00 14.97 -9.35
C MET A 179 -4.77 16.07 -8.61
N ALA A 180 -4.41 17.33 -8.82
CA ALA A 180 -5.14 18.47 -8.26
C ALA A 180 -6.56 18.56 -8.80
N ALA A 181 -6.74 18.34 -10.11
CA ALA A 181 -8.07 18.30 -10.73
C ALA A 181 -8.94 17.18 -10.15
N THR A 182 -8.35 16.01 -9.89
CA THR A 182 -9.04 14.89 -9.24
C THR A 182 -9.52 15.26 -7.85
N ARG A 183 -8.66 15.89 -7.04
CA ARG A 183 -9.05 16.39 -5.70
C ARG A 183 -10.21 17.38 -5.80
N LEU A 184 -10.11 18.37 -6.69
CA LEU A 184 -11.17 19.37 -6.90
C LEU A 184 -12.46 18.74 -7.42
N LEU A 185 -12.38 17.69 -8.24
CA LEU A 185 -13.55 16.95 -8.71
C LEU A 185 -14.27 16.28 -7.54
N LEU A 186 -13.56 15.58 -6.66
CA LEU A 186 -14.15 14.98 -5.47
C LEU A 186 -14.79 16.03 -4.56
N GLU A 187 -14.15 17.16 -4.39
CA GLU A 187 -14.72 18.28 -3.61
C GLU A 187 -16.05 18.77 -4.19
N ARG A 188 -16.15 18.88 -5.52
CA ARG A 188 -17.39 19.24 -6.22
C ARG A 188 -18.47 18.17 -6.16
N LEU A 189 -18.08 16.93 -6.00
CA LEU A 189 -18.97 15.79 -5.76
C LEU A 189 -19.34 15.64 -4.27
N GLY A 190 -19.13 16.67 -3.45
CA GLY A 190 -19.52 16.68 -2.04
C GLY A 190 -18.51 15.99 -1.08
N ALA A 191 -17.34 15.57 -1.57
CA ALA A 191 -16.34 14.84 -0.79
C ALA A 191 -15.14 15.71 -0.35
N GLN A 192 -15.41 16.94 0.13
CA GLN A 192 -14.37 17.86 0.57
C GLN A 192 -13.45 17.26 1.64
N GLY A 193 -12.14 17.28 1.37
CA GLY A 193 -11.12 16.80 2.30
C GLY A 193 -10.98 15.29 2.36
N ARG A 194 -11.69 14.54 1.50
CA ARG A 194 -11.50 13.10 1.34
C ARG A 194 -10.26 12.75 0.52
N LEU A 195 -9.78 13.66 -0.31
CA LEU A 195 -8.60 13.46 -1.13
C LEU A 195 -7.60 14.59 -0.91
N LEU A 196 -6.38 14.23 -0.60
CA LEU A 196 -5.19 15.05 -0.71
C LEU A 196 -4.38 14.60 -1.92
N ASN A 197 -3.43 15.40 -2.37
CA ASN A 197 -2.48 14.98 -3.40
C ASN A 197 -1.06 15.39 -3.05
N HIS A 198 -0.12 14.56 -3.46
CA HIS A 198 1.29 14.94 -3.53
C HIS A 198 1.57 15.75 -4.78
N ALA A 199 2.77 16.32 -4.86
CA ALA A 199 3.38 16.72 -6.11
C ALA A 199 4.60 15.83 -6.37
N VAL A 200 4.68 15.28 -7.58
CA VAL A 200 5.83 14.50 -8.04
C VAL A 200 6.85 15.44 -8.67
N VAL A 201 8.09 15.32 -8.24
CA VAL A 201 9.25 16.08 -8.74
C VAL A 201 10.38 15.10 -9.02
N HIS A 202 11.15 15.36 -10.07
CA HIS A 202 12.36 14.62 -10.44
C HIS A 202 13.59 15.52 -10.28
N PRO A 203 14.23 15.55 -9.10
CA PRO A 203 15.35 16.46 -8.79
C PRO A 203 16.53 16.38 -9.76
N GLY A 204 16.78 15.20 -10.35
CA GLY A 204 17.82 15.01 -11.35
C GLY A 204 17.48 15.53 -12.77
N VAL A 205 16.28 16.09 -12.98
CA VAL A 205 15.86 16.64 -14.27
C VAL A 205 15.99 18.16 -14.24
N ASP A 206 16.64 18.71 -15.26
CA ASP A 206 16.87 20.16 -15.38
C ASP A 206 15.56 20.95 -15.31
N GLY A 207 15.52 21.92 -14.41
CA GLY A 207 14.40 22.85 -14.24
C GLY A 207 13.24 22.33 -13.39
N GLU A 208 13.16 21.03 -13.05
CA GLU A 208 12.07 20.47 -12.25
C GLU A 208 12.03 21.11 -10.84
N MET A 209 13.16 21.21 -10.15
CA MET A 209 13.23 21.85 -8.81
C MET A 209 12.88 23.34 -8.87
N ALA A 210 13.26 24.05 -9.93
CA ALA A 210 12.95 25.47 -10.07
C ALA A 210 11.43 25.73 -10.18
N ARG A 211 10.63 24.74 -10.53
CA ARG A 211 9.15 24.83 -10.60
C ARG A 211 8.45 24.57 -9.27
N MET A 212 9.15 24.09 -8.24
CA MET A 212 8.54 23.77 -6.95
C MET A 212 7.72 24.91 -6.33
N PRO A 213 8.19 26.18 -6.33
CA PRO A 213 7.36 27.28 -5.83
C PRO A 213 6.04 27.47 -6.62
N GLN A 214 6.09 27.38 -7.93
CA GLN A 214 4.91 27.46 -8.78
C GLN A 214 3.94 26.30 -8.50
N ILE A 215 4.46 25.08 -8.34
CA ILE A 215 3.65 23.90 -8.00
C ILE A 215 2.93 24.09 -6.66
N VAL A 216 3.57 24.69 -5.64
CA VAL A 216 2.92 24.99 -4.37
C VAL A 216 1.74 25.96 -4.56
N ASP A 217 1.95 27.02 -5.33
CA ASP A 217 0.93 28.06 -5.54
C ASP A 217 -0.26 27.56 -6.38
N GLU A 218 -0.02 26.74 -7.38
CA GLU A 218 -1.04 26.27 -8.33
C GLU A 218 -1.74 24.98 -7.88
N ILE A 219 -1.01 24.08 -7.23
CA ILE A 219 -1.47 22.73 -6.91
C ILE A 219 -1.86 22.58 -5.43
N GLY A 220 -1.12 23.27 -4.52
CA GLY A 220 -1.30 23.11 -3.09
C GLY A 220 -1.09 21.67 -2.61
N PRO A 221 0.09 21.06 -2.86
CA PRO A 221 0.33 19.67 -2.52
C PRO A 221 0.44 19.47 -1.00
N ALA A 222 0.02 18.31 -0.52
CA ALA A 222 0.17 17.93 0.89
C ALA A 222 1.60 17.44 1.23
N GLY A 223 2.40 17.13 0.21
CA GLY A 223 3.78 16.66 0.33
C GLY A 223 4.41 16.47 -1.03
N TRP A 224 5.69 16.13 -1.04
CA TRP A 224 6.49 15.86 -2.23
C TRP A 224 6.69 14.35 -2.38
N LYS A 225 6.43 13.81 -3.57
CA LYS A 225 6.75 12.43 -3.91
C LYS A 225 7.96 12.41 -4.84
N VAL A 226 8.95 11.57 -4.50
CA VAL A 226 10.14 11.37 -5.32
C VAL A 226 10.45 9.89 -5.51
N TYR A 227 11.02 9.60 -6.67
CA TYR A 227 11.57 8.32 -7.04
C TYR A 227 13.08 8.45 -7.15
N THR A 228 13.81 7.81 -6.25
CA THR A 228 15.28 7.90 -6.18
C THR A 228 15.99 6.90 -7.08
N LEU A 229 15.21 6.05 -7.76
CA LEU A 229 15.72 4.93 -8.55
C LEU A 229 16.40 5.32 -9.87
N GLY A 230 16.25 6.57 -10.30
CA GLY A 230 16.63 6.99 -11.65
C GLY A 230 15.55 6.65 -12.66
N ALA A 231 15.93 5.98 -13.76
CA ALA A 231 14.96 5.54 -14.77
C ALA A 231 13.92 4.61 -14.17
N THR A 232 12.65 5.00 -14.27
CA THR A 232 11.53 4.31 -13.63
C THR A 232 10.61 3.61 -14.63
N SER A 233 10.91 3.71 -15.92
CA SER A 233 10.23 2.99 -17.01
C SER A 233 11.25 2.45 -18.01
N LEU A 234 10.86 1.44 -18.79
CA LEU A 234 11.72 0.87 -19.83
C LEU A 234 12.16 1.92 -20.87
N SER A 235 11.30 2.89 -21.16
CA SER A 235 11.60 4.00 -22.08
C SER A 235 12.57 5.02 -21.51
N ASP A 236 12.75 5.05 -20.20
CA ASP A 236 13.59 6.02 -19.49
C ASP A 236 14.94 5.44 -19.05
N VAL A 237 15.18 4.15 -19.28
CA VAL A 237 16.46 3.50 -18.94
C VAL A 237 17.63 4.29 -19.53
N GLY A 238 18.55 4.71 -18.66
CA GLY A 238 19.71 5.51 -19.02
C GLY A 238 19.45 7.00 -19.23
N LYS A 239 18.23 7.50 -19.07
CA LYS A 239 17.92 8.94 -19.16
C LYS A 239 18.11 9.68 -17.84
N LEU A 240 18.04 8.98 -16.72
CA LEU A 240 18.16 9.54 -15.38
C LEU A 240 18.98 8.61 -14.51
N GLU A 241 19.96 9.16 -13.80
CA GLU A 241 20.73 8.43 -12.80
C GLU A 241 19.97 8.39 -11.46
N GLY A 242 20.14 7.28 -10.72
CA GLY A 242 19.62 7.19 -9.36
C GLY A 242 20.40 8.07 -8.39
N TRP A 243 19.75 8.54 -7.35
CA TRP A 243 20.30 9.46 -6.36
C TRP A 243 19.84 9.11 -4.95
N TYR A 244 20.48 9.68 -3.95
CA TYR A 244 20.15 9.49 -2.54
C TYR A 244 19.75 10.82 -1.89
N LEU A 245 18.93 10.77 -0.84
CA LEU A 245 18.54 11.96 -0.08
C LEU A 245 19.73 12.68 0.59
N ASP A 246 20.85 11.97 0.80
CA ASP A 246 22.05 12.46 1.46
C ASP A 246 23.21 12.81 0.49
N ASP A 247 22.97 12.73 -0.81
CA ASP A 247 23.92 13.20 -1.83
C ASP A 247 23.64 14.65 -2.28
N GLU A 248 24.44 15.17 -3.22
CA GLU A 248 24.33 16.56 -3.69
C GLU A 248 22.92 16.86 -4.26
N VAL A 249 22.34 15.94 -5.03
CA VAL A 249 20.99 16.10 -5.62
C VAL A 249 19.92 16.09 -4.53
N GLY A 250 20.02 15.13 -3.61
CA GLY A 250 19.07 14.98 -2.52
C GLY A 250 19.11 16.14 -1.53
N ILE A 251 20.31 16.62 -1.16
CA ILE A 251 20.47 17.78 -0.29
C ILE A 251 19.88 19.04 -0.94
N ALA A 252 20.18 19.29 -2.22
CA ALA A 252 19.62 20.43 -2.95
C ALA A 252 18.08 20.35 -3.00
N PHE A 253 17.51 19.15 -3.22
CA PHE A 253 16.08 18.94 -3.20
C PHE A 253 15.47 19.22 -1.80
N LEU A 254 16.05 18.68 -0.73
CA LEU A 254 15.55 18.89 0.62
C LEU A 254 15.64 20.37 1.06
N GLU A 255 16.61 21.13 0.56
CA GLU A 255 16.65 22.57 0.76
C GLU A 255 15.50 23.29 0.03
N GLU A 256 15.14 22.88 -1.20
CA GLU A 256 13.96 23.42 -1.88
C GLU A 256 12.65 23.04 -1.17
N VAL A 257 12.54 21.81 -0.67
CA VAL A 257 11.42 21.37 0.18
C VAL A 257 11.25 22.31 1.38
N ARG A 258 12.34 22.62 2.08
CA ARG A 258 12.34 23.56 3.21
C ARG A 258 11.87 24.96 2.78
N ARG A 259 12.34 25.47 1.63
CA ARG A 259 11.92 26.77 1.08
C ARG A 259 10.46 26.80 0.67
N SER A 260 9.93 25.68 0.18
CA SER A 260 8.54 25.54 -0.26
C SER A 260 7.51 25.62 0.87
N ARG A 261 7.94 25.43 2.13
CA ARG A 261 7.09 25.35 3.32
C ARG A 261 6.10 24.17 3.29
N VAL A 262 6.36 23.15 2.51
CA VAL A 262 5.65 21.88 2.50
C VAL A 262 6.65 20.81 3.00
N PRO A 263 6.90 20.71 4.32
CA PRO A 263 8.02 19.96 4.89
C PRO A 263 7.74 18.45 5.01
N LEU A 264 7.24 17.86 3.96
CA LEU A 264 6.90 16.43 3.88
C LEU A 264 7.41 15.83 2.57
N VAL A 265 8.24 14.80 2.68
CA VAL A 265 8.80 14.06 1.54
C VAL A 265 8.47 12.58 1.66
N CYS A 266 7.88 12.04 0.61
CA CYS A 266 7.61 10.62 0.43
C CYS A 266 8.58 10.09 -0.63
N ALA A 267 9.58 9.34 -0.22
CA ALA A 267 10.55 8.76 -1.13
C ALA A 267 10.29 7.27 -1.33
N HIS A 268 10.23 6.85 -2.59
CA HIS A 268 10.13 5.44 -2.94
C HIS A 268 11.40 4.70 -2.50
N LYS A 269 11.27 3.71 -1.62
CA LYS A 269 12.37 2.91 -1.04
C LYS A 269 11.95 1.47 -0.81
N GLY A 270 12.61 0.57 -1.48
CA GLY A 270 12.23 -0.84 -1.58
C GLY A 270 11.64 -1.17 -2.95
N LEU A 271 11.08 -2.35 -3.10
CA LEU A 271 10.51 -2.92 -4.34
C LEU A 271 11.45 -2.85 -5.55
N SER A 272 12.76 -2.85 -5.30
CA SER A 272 13.76 -2.60 -6.33
C SER A 272 15.12 -3.22 -6.00
N GLY A 273 15.12 -4.48 -5.58
CA GLY A 273 16.33 -5.17 -5.10
C GLY A 273 17.58 -5.07 -5.99
N ILE A 274 17.40 -4.69 -7.26
CA ILE A 274 18.49 -4.50 -8.24
C ILE A 274 18.99 -3.06 -8.35
N VAL A 275 18.30 -2.06 -7.78
CA VAL A 275 18.68 -0.65 -7.88
C VAL A 275 19.21 -0.14 -6.54
N PRO A 276 20.51 0.16 -6.41
CA PRO A 276 21.10 0.57 -5.13
C PRO A 276 20.43 1.77 -4.47
N THR A 277 19.97 2.75 -5.25
CA THR A 277 19.31 3.97 -4.77
C THR A 277 17.88 3.74 -4.26
N GLY A 278 17.32 2.55 -4.46
CA GLY A 278 16.11 2.06 -3.78
C GLY A 278 16.34 1.70 -2.31
N SER A 279 17.59 1.64 -1.83
CA SER A 279 17.90 1.43 -0.43
C SER A 279 17.53 2.66 0.41
N PRO A 280 16.86 2.50 1.58
CA PRO A 280 16.59 3.60 2.50
C PRO A 280 17.80 4.00 3.36
N ARG A 281 19.04 3.62 3.00
CA ARG A 281 20.26 3.93 3.75
C ARG A 281 20.48 5.42 3.98
N ASP A 282 19.95 6.24 3.10
CA ASP A 282 20.06 7.70 3.07
C ASP A 282 19.12 8.42 4.05
N PHE A 283 18.12 7.69 4.61
CA PHE A 283 17.12 8.28 5.50
C PHE A 283 17.72 8.78 6.82
N GLY A 284 18.61 8.01 7.43
CA GLY A 284 19.26 8.40 8.69
C GLY A 284 20.09 9.70 8.57
N PRO A 285 21.05 9.80 7.63
CA PRO A 285 21.80 11.02 7.39
C PRO A 285 20.90 12.20 7.00
N ALA A 286 19.93 12.01 6.08
CA ALA A 286 19.03 13.07 5.63
C ALA A 286 18.16 13.60 6.79
N ALA A 287 17.62 12.72 7.64
CA ALA A 287 16.82 13.10 8.79
C ALA A 287 17.58 13.94 9.81
N LYS A 288 18.88 13.66 10.00
CA LYS A 288 19.75 14.47 10.87
C LYS A 288 20.05 15.84 10.29
N MET A 289 20.26 15.93 8.98
CA MET A 289 20.53 17.21 8.29
C MET A 289 19.28 18.09 8.20
N PHE A 290 18.10 17.47 8.10
CA PHE A 290 16.82 18.14 7.91
C PHE A 290 15.78 17.70 8.94
N PRO A 291 16.00 17.99 10.25
CA PRO A 291 15.10 17.53 11.32
C PRO A 291 13.72 18.20 11.29
N ASP A 292 13.55 19.24 10.51
CA ASP A 292 12.30 19.98 10.27
C ASP A 292 11.47 19.44 9.09
N ILE A 293 11.97 18.41 8.37
CA ILE A 293 11.27 17.75 7.27
C ILE A 293 10.86 16.36 7.72
N SER A 294 9.59 16.00 7.55
CA SER A 294 9.12 14.63 7.72
C SER A 294 9.48 13.79 6.50
N LEU A 295 10.21 12.69 6.71
CA LEU A 295 10.67 11.78 5.66
C LEU A 295 9.93 10.45 5.76
N ILE A 296 9.13 10.11 4.76
CA ILE A 296 8.39 8.87 4.69
C ILE A 296 9.09 7.90 3.71
N ALA A 297 9.56 6.77 4.22
CA ALA A 297 10.07 5.67 3.42
C ALA A 297 8.88 4.85 2.89
N TYR A 298 8.45 5.10 1.65
CA TYR A 298 7.43 4.31 1.00
C TYR A 298 7.91 2.88 0.85
N HIS A 299 7.01 1.92 1.14
CA HIS A 299 7.30 0.48 1.20
C HIS A 299 8.29 0.07 2.31
N SER A 300 8.68 0.99 3.22
CA SER A 300 9.56 0.70 4.37
C SER A 300 10.91 0.05 4.00
N GLY A 301 11.34 0.13 2.76
CA GLY A 301 12.52 -0.57 2.26
C GLY A 301 12.31 -2.08 2.00
N PHE A 302 11.07 -2.56 2.03
CA PHE A 302 10.71 -3.95 1.79
C PHE A 302 11.07 -4.39 0.35
N GLU A 303 11.58 -5.62 0.23
CA GLU A 303 11.90 -6.25 -1.06
C GLU A 303 11.19 -7.60 -1.16
N PRO A 304 10.20 -7.74 -2.05
CA PRO A 304 9.45 -9.00 -2.18
C PRO A 304 10.22 -10.11 -2.88
N GLY A 305 11.40 -9.82 -3.41
CA GLY A 305 12.24 -10.71 -4.20
C GLY A 305 12.35 -10.28 -5.65
N ASP A 306 13.22 -10.93 -6.38
CA ASP A 306 13.50 -10.71 -7.82
C ASP A 306 12.79 -11.69 -8.73
N GLY A 307 11.81 -12.43 -8.21
CA GLY A 307 11.12 -13.51 -8.93
C GLY A 307 11.83 -14.87 -8.85
N THR A 308 12.99 -14.94 -8.23
CA THR A 308 13.65 -16.21 -7.88
C THR A 308 13.25 -16.64 -6.47
N PRO A 309 13.20 -17.95 -6.17
CA PRO A 309 13.00 -18.44 -4.82
C PRO A 309 14.26 -18.16 -3.99
N ALA A 310 14.43 -16.95 -3.51
CA ALA A 310 15.61 -16.61 -2.73
C ALA A 310 15.26 -16.58 -1.25
N GLU A 311 15.87 -17.46 -0.46
CA GLU A 311 15.86 -17.40 1.00
C GLU A 311 16.39 -16.06 1.51
N ASP A 312 17.19 -15.36 0.69
CA ASP A 312 17.85 -14.10 1.05
C ASP A 312 16.91 -12.88 1.09
N THR A 313 15.76 -12.93 0.43
CA THR A 313 14.76 -11.85 0.45
C THR A 313 13.71 -12.01 1.54
N TYR A 314 13.69 -13.15 2.24
CA TYR A 314 12.74 -13.44 3.29
C TYR A 314 13.00 -12.55 4.52
N GLU A 315 11.97 -11.83 4.95
CA GLU A 315 12.07 -10.94 6.11
C GLU A 315 12.04 -11.74 7.43
N GLY A 316 13.20 -11.77 8.10
CA GLY A 316 13.36 -12.34 9.43
C GLY A 316 13.56 -11.27 10.51
N PRO A 317 13.99 -11.67 11.73
CA PRO A 317 14.39 -10.72 12.76
C PRO A 317 15.59 -9.86 12.30
N TYR A 318 15.74 -8.70 12.90
CA TYR A 318 16.91 -7.87 12.64
C TYR A 318 18.20 -8.58 13.06
N SER A 319 19.19 -8.60 12.20
CA SER A 319 20.56 -9.01 12.50
C SER A 319 21.57 -8.17 11.72
N GLU A 320 22.79 -8.06 12.24
CA GLU A 320 23.87 -7.34 11.56
C GLU A 320 24.26 -7.99 10.23
N GLU A 321 24.15 -9.31 10.13
CA GLU A 321 24.44 -10.05 8.89
C GLU A 321 23.46 -9.71 7.76
N ARG A 322 22.23 -9.34 8.12
CA ARG A 322 21.16 -8.97 7.18
C ARG A 322 20.86 -7.46 7.18
N ALA A 323 21.71 -6.65 7.78
CA ALA A 323 21.52 -5.20 7.92
C ALA A 323 21.27 -4.47 6.59
N GLY A 324 21.82 -4.98 5.50
CA GLY A 324 21.69 -4.42 4.15
C GLY A 324 20.47 -4.90 3.36
N LEU A 325 19.59 -5.75 3.92
CA LEU A 325 18.52 -6.41 3.20
C LEU A 325 17.13 -5.97 3.69
N GLY A 326 16.20 -5.77 2.75
CA GLY A 326 14.79 -5.49 3.03
C GLY A 326 14.57 -4.35 4.03
N VAL A 327 13.61 -4.51 4.92
CA VAL A 327 13.29 -3.54 5.98
C VAL A 327 14.45 -3.33 6.97
N ASN A 328 15.38 -4.28 7.08
CA ASN A 328 16.54 -4.10 7.95
C ASN A 328 17.41 -2.90 7.52
N ARG A 329 17.44 -2.55 6.23
CA ARG A 329 18.18 -1.36 5.74
C ARG A 329 17.66 -0.06 6.36
N LEU A 330 16.35 0.07 6.54
CA LEU A 330 15.74 1.21 7.21
C LEU A 330 16.08 1.19 8.72
N VAL A 331 15.99 0.03 9.36
CA VAL A 331 16.38 -0.12 10.77
C VAL A 331 17.85 0.25 10.97
N THR A 332 18.73 -0.26 10.12
CA THR A 332 20.18 -0.04 10.21
C THR A 332 20.54 1.45 10.12
N THR A 333 20.00 2.16 9.10
CA THR A 333 20.29 3.59 8.95
C THR A 333 19.81 4.43 10.14
N LEU A 334 18.70 4.04 10.78
CA LEU A 334 18.23 4.70 12.00
C LEU A 334 19.20 4.45 13.16
N LEU A 335 19.61 3.20 13.41
CA LEU A 335 20.53 2.84 14.47
C LEU A 335 21.91 3.52 14.30
N GLU A 336 22.48 3.48 13.11
CA GLU A 336 23.76 4.12 12.78
C GLU A 336 23.75 5.63 13.02
N ASN A 337 22.60 6.26 12.87
CA ASN A 337 22.44 7.69 13.04
C ASN A 337 21.89 8.10 14.42
N GLY A 338 21.69 7.14 15.33
CA GLY A 338 21.16 7.40 16.66
C GLY A 338 19.71 7.89 16.65
N LEU A 339 18.93 7.48 15.63
CA LEU A 339 17.52 7.78 15.48
C LEU A 339 16.67 6.58 15.94
N GLY A 340 15.41 6.84 16.24
CA GLY A 340 14.48 5.82 16.69
C GLY A 340 13.05 6.37 16.80
N PRO A 341 12.22 5.76 17.66
CA PRO A 341 10.85 6.21 17.87
C PRO A 341 10.75 7.71 18.16
N GLY A 342 9.85 8.39 17.46
CA GLY A 342 9.66 9.84 17.59
C GLY A 342 10.63 10.69 16.77
N SER A 343 11.48 10.10 15.93
CA SER A 343 12.26 10.83 14.92
C SER A 343 11.34 11.37 13.80
N ASN A 344 11.91 12.14 12.88
CA ASN A 344 11.21 12.64 11.69
C ASN A 344 11.19 11.64 10.52
N VAL A 345 11.54 10.37 10.77
CA VAL A 345 11.47 9.28 9.79
C VAL A 345 10.22 8.44 10.05
N TYR A 346 9.50 8.15 8.98
CA TYR A 346 8.28 7.34 8.97
C TYR A 346 8.44 6.15 8.02
N ALA A 347 7.83 5.03 8.37
CA ALA A 347 7.75 3.82 7.57
C ALA A 347 6.31 3.68 7.04
N GLU A 348 6.15 3.35 5.76
CA GLU A 348 4.84 3.24 5.12
C GLU A 348 4.65 1.81 4.58
N LEU A 349 3.39 1.30 4.59
CA LEU A 349 3.06 -0.11 4.39
C LEU A 349 2.52 -0.45 3.00
N GLY A 350 2.42 0.48 2.06
CA GLY A 350 1.91 0.25 0.71
C GLY A 350 2.66 -0.88 -0.01
N THR A 351 1.95 -1.71 -0.75
CA THR A 351 2.43 -2.97 -1.32
C THR A 351 3.01 -3.94 -0.29
N THR A 352 3.82 -3.45 0.66
CA THR A 352 4.46 -4.26 1.71
C THR A 352 3.44 -5.13 2.44
N TRP A 353 2.37 -4.51 2.95
CA TRP A 353 1.33 -5.26 3.65
C TRP A 353 0.61 -6.25 2.74
N PHE A 354 0.26 -5.87 1.52
CA PHE A 354 -0.38 -6.78 0.57
C PHE A 354 0.45 -8.04 0.29
N CYS A 355 1.75 -7.88 0.09
CA CYS A 355 2.67 -9.01 -0.11
C CYS A 355 2.76 -9.91 1.12
N LEU A 356 2.66 -9.34 2.31
CA LEU A 356 2.88 -10.04 3.57
C LEU A 356 1.63 -10.72 4.14
N ILE A 357 0.41 -10.41 3.71
CA ILE A 357 -0.81 -11.06 4.23
C ILE A 357 -0.72 -12.59 4.12
N LYS A 358 -0.21 -13.11 3.03
CA LYS A 358 -0.03 -14.56 2.81
C LYS A 358 1.23 -15.15 3.45
N ARG A 359 2.10 -14.30 4.03
CA ARG A 359 3.36 -14.66 4.70
C ARG A 359 3.36 -14.15 6.16
N PRO A 360 2.51 -14.69 7.04
CA PRO A 360 2.23 -14.07 8.33
C PRO A 360 3.41 -14.07 9.31
N VAL A 361 4.34 -15.02 9.20
CA VAL A 361 5.58 -15.03 9.99
C VAL A 361 6.45 -13.84 9.61
N GLU A 362 6.64 -13.63 8.32
CA GLU A 362 7.38 -12.51 7.74
C GLU A 362 6.71 -11.18 8.09
N ALA A 363 5.36 -11.10 7.98
CA ALA A 363 4.57 -9.97 8.42
C ALA A 363 4.82 -9.58 9.87
N ALA A 364 4.88 -10.58 10.76
CA ALA A 364 5.15 -10.36 12.17
C ALA A 364 6.58 -9.83 12.42
N HIS A 365 7.56 -10.29 11.64
CA HIS A 365 8.92 -9.74 11.71
C HIS A 365 9.00 -8.31 11.19
N VAL A 366 8.37 -8.01 10.04
CA VAL A 366 8.36 -6.66 9.46
C VAL A 366 7.68 -5.68 10.41
N LEU A 367 6.43 -5.94 10.81
CA LEU A 367 5.72 -5.06 11.74
C LEU A 367 6.41 -4.97 13.10
N GLY A 368 6.91 -6.09 13.63
CA GLY A 368 7.65 -6.11 14.89
C GLY A 368 8.90 -5.23 14.86
N LYS A 369 9.68 -5.28 13.77
CA LYS A 369 10.85 -4.40 13.57
C LYS A 369 10.44 -2.94 13.44
N LEU A 370 9.44 -2.64 12.63
CA LEU A 370 8.96 -1.27 12.46
C LEU A 370 8.46 -0.68 13.78
N LEU A 371 7.64 -1.42 14.54
CA LEU A 371 7.16 -0.97 15.85
C LEU A 371 8.30 -0.76 16.86
N LYS A 372 9.31 -1.62 16.83
CA LYS A 372 10.44 -1.57 17.78
C LYS A 372 11.42 -0.44 17.47
N TYR A 373 11.78 -0.25 16.21
CA TYR A 373 12.90 0.60 15.82
C TYR A 373 12.48 1.94 15.21
N VAL A 374 11.36 1.98 14.49
CA VAL A 374 10.79 3.23 13.93
C VAL A 374 9.80 3.83 14.93
N GLY A 375 9.03 2.97 15.61
CA GLY A 375 8.07 3.34 16.64
C GLY A 375 6.61 3.30 16.17
N PRO A 376 5.66 2.98 17.09
CA PRO A 376 4.25 2.84 16.75
C PRO A 376 3.61 4.15 16.26
N ASP A 377 4.18 5.30 16.61
CA ASP A 377 3.71 6.62 16.18
C ASP A 377 4.28 7.04 14.80
N ASN A 378 5.19 6.26 14.24
CA ASN A 378 5.89 6.58 13.01
C ASN A 378 5.67 5.54 11.89
N VAL A 379 4.74 4.60 12.07
CA VAL A 379 4.29 3.69 11.01
C VAL A 379 2.98 4.22 10.42
N LEU A 380 2.90 4.32 9.09
CA LEU A 380 1.78 4.88 8.36
C LEU A 380 1.11 3.82 7.49
N TRP A 381 -0.22 3.90 7.41
CA TRP A 381 -1.00 3.06 6.53
C TRP A 381 -0.97 3.61 5.11
N GLY A 382 -0.65 2.73 4.17
CA GLY A 382 -0.83 2.92 2.75
C GLY A 382 -1.15 1.59 2.09
N THR A 383 -1.89 1.60 1.01
CA THR A 383 -2.24 0.38 0.27
C THR A 383 -1.50 0.24 -1.04
N ASP A 384 -0.98 1.34 -1.56
CA ASP A 384 -0.47 1.39 -2.94
C ASP A 384 -1.56 1.01 -3.96
N ALA A 385 -2.84 1.38 -3.63
CA ALA A 385 -3.94 1.16 -4.56
C ALA A 385 -3.64 1.94 -5.84
N ILE A 386 -4.01 1.38 -6.97
CA ILE A 386 -5.17 0.57 -7.37
C ILE A 386 -4.81 -0.87 -7.81
N TRP A 387 -3.54 -1.23 -7.78
CA TRP A 387 -2.96 -2.43 -8.39
C TRP A 387 -3.56 -3.73 -7.86
N TYR A 388 -4.01 -3.71 -6.62
CA TYR A 388 -4.46 -4.90 -5.89
C TYR A 388 -5.99 -5.03 -5.80
N GLY A 389 -6.73 -4.10 -6.43
CA GLY A 389 -8.19 -4.01 -6.35
C GLY A 389 -8.69 -3.32 -5.09
N PRO A 390 -9.93 -3.60 -4.63
CA PRO A 390 -10.51 -2.95 -3.45
C PRO A 390 -9.62 -3.06 -2.22
N THR A 391 -9.39 -1.93 -1.55
CA THR A 391 -8.45 -1.86 -0.42
C THR A 391 -8.99 -2.49 0.86
N GLN A 392 -10.30 -2.75 0.93
CA GLN A 392 -10.96 -3.29 2.12
C GLN A 392 -10.36 -4.61 2.59
N ALA A 393 -10.01 -5.52 1.68
CA ALA A 393 -9.42 -6.80 2.06
C ALA A 393 -8.08 -6.65 2.81
N ALA A 394 -7.29 -5.65 2.45
CA ALA A 394 -6.04 -5.34 3.15
C ALA A 394 -6.31 -4.75 4.54
N VAL A 395 -7.32 -3.89 4.66
CA VAL A 395 -7.78 -3.32 5.94
C VAL A 395 -8.29 -4.42 6.88
N ASP A 396 -9.18 -5.29 6.38
CA ASP A 396 -9.76 -6.39 7.16
C ASP A 396 -8.68 -7.36 7.65
N ALA A 397 -7.72 -7.70 6.79
CA ALA A 397 -6.56 -8.52 7.18
C ALA A 397 -5.70 -7.84 8.25
N PHE A 398 -5.47 -6.51 8.16
CA PHE A 398 -4.69 -5.78 9.16
C PHE A 398 -5.41 -5.70 10.51
N ARG A 399 -6.72 -5.50 10.52
CA ARG A 399 -7.55 -5.53 11.73
C ARG A 399 -7.47 -6.88 12.45
N ALA A 400 -7.51 -7.98 11.69
CA ALA A 400 -7.41 -9.33 12.25
C ALA A 400 -5.99 -9.75 12.66
N PHE A 401 -4.96 -9.16 12.07
CA PHE A 401 -3.57 -9.58 12.28
C PHE A 401 -3.06 -9.31 13.69
N GLN A 402 -2.21 -10.20 14.19
CA GLN A 402 -1.49 -10.03 15.46
C GLN A 402 -0.05 -10.55 15.35
N ILE A 403 0.86 -9.93 16.08
CA ILE A 403 2.20 -10.48 16.31
C ILE A 403 2.08 -11.51 17.41
N PRO A 404 2.41 -12.79 17.20
CA PRO A 404 2.31 -13.83 18.21
C PRO A 404 3.12 -13.51 19.46
N GLU A 405 2.62 -13.88 20.65
CA GLU A 405 3.26 -13.59 21.92
C GLU A 405 4.69 -14.14 22.01
N TRP A 406 4.91 -15.34 21.46
CA TRP A 406 6.25 -15.91 21.45
C TRP A 406 7.26 -15.05 20.68
N MET A 407 6.85 -14.42 19.57
CA MET A 407 7.71 -13.48 18.83
C MET A 407 7.94 -12.18 19.59
N GLN A 408 6.93 -11.70 20.32
CA GLN A 408 7.09 -10.54 21.19
C GLN A 408 8.14 -10.80 22.28
N VAL A 409 8.11 -11.99 22.89
CA VAL A 409 9.06 -12.39 23.93
C VAL A 409 10.45 -12.63 23.36
N GLU A 410 10.56 -13.38 22.26
CA GLU A 410 11.85 -13.80 21.68
C GLU A 410 12.63 -12.63 21.08
N TYR A 411 11.93 -11.75 20.32
CA TYR A 411 12.58 -10.65 19.57
C TYR A 411 12.37 -9.28 20.22
N GLY A 412 11.61 -9.21 21.32
CA GLY A 412 11.28 -7.95 21.99
C GLY A 412 10.42 -7.04 21.13
N TYR A 413 9.51 -7.62 20.32
CA TYR A 413 8.59 -6.85 19.51
C TYR A 413 7.44 -6.31 20.36
N PRO A 414 7.01 -5.05 20.14
CA PRO A 414 5.79 -4.55 20.73
C PRO A 414 4.56 -5.32 20.22
N ALA A 415 3.53 -5.46 21.06
CA ALA A 415 2.26 -6.01 20.65
C ALA A 415 1.55 -5.07 19.66
N LEU A 416 0.92 -5.63 18.63
CA LEU A 416 0.04 -4.91 17.72
C LEU A 416 -1.37 -4.82 18.34
N THR A 417 -1.52 -3.94 19.33
CA THR A 417 -2.78 -3.71 20.05
C THR A 417 -3.79 -2.94 19.20
N PRO A 418 -5.09 -2.91 19.56
CA PRO A 418 -6.08 -2.06 18.89
C PRO A 418 -5.64 -0.59 18.80
N ASP A 419 -5.11 -0.01 19.89
CA ASP A 419 -4.61 1.38 19.90
C ASP A 419 -3.44 1.59 18.92
N VAL A 420 -2.54 0.61 18.79
CA VAL A 420 -1.44 0.68 17.81
C VAL A 420 -1.98 0.57 16.37
N LYS A 421 -2.98 -0.26 16.14
CA LYS A 421 -3.65 -0.36 14.83
C LYS A 421 -4.35 0.94 14.46
N GLU A 422 -5.09 1.55 15.38
CA GLU A 422 -5.73 2.85 15.15
C GLU A 422 -4.70 3.92 14.79
N LYS A 423 -3.57 3.95 15.49
CA LYS A 423 -2.46 4.86 15.16
C LYS A 423 -1.97 4.64 13.73
N ILE A 424 -1.68 3.42 13.35
CA ILE A 424 -1.17 3.08 12.01
C ILE A 424 -2.20 3.37 10.93
N LEU A 425 -3.45 2.94 11.13
CA LEU A 425 -4.52 3.08 10.14
C LEU A 425 -4.88 4.54 9.86
N GLY A 426 -4.72 5.45 10.86
CA GLY A 426 -5.16 6.83 10.64
C GLY A 426 -4.50 7.90 11.49
N LEU A 427 -4.36 7.74 12.80
CA LEU A 427 -3.94 8.84 13.69
C LEU A 427 -2.55 9.39 13.36
N ASN A 428 -1.60 8.52 13.00
CA ASN A 428 -0.27 8.94 12.60
C ASN A 428 -0.30 9.76 11.32
N SER A 429 -1.04 9.28 10.32
CA SER A 429 -1.21 9.97 9.04
C SER A 429 -1.92 11.31 9.21
N ALA A 430 -2.95 11.37 10.07
CA ALA A 430 -3.63 12.62 10.37
C ALA A 430 -2.67 13.67 10.95
N ARG A 431 -1.80 13.26 11.88
CA ARG A 431 -0.79 14.14 12.47
C ARG A 431 0.23 14.63 11.44
N VAL A 432 0.73 13.73 10.58
CA VAL A 432 1.77 14.04 9.58
C VAL A 432 1.23 14.97 8.47
N TYR A 433 -0.01 14.74 8.02
CA TYR A 433 -0.65 15.51 6.96
C TYR A 433 -1.50 16.67 7.47
N GLY A 434 -1.58 16.89 8.79
CA GLY A 434 -2.37 17.97 9.36
C GLY A 434 -3.88 17.82 9.15
N ILE A 435 -4.39 16.57 9.10
CA ILE A 435 -5.80 16.28 8.86
C ILE A 435 -6.56 16.42 10.19
N ASP A 436 -7.63 17.23 10.18
CA ASP A 436 -8.55 17.35 11.30
C ASP A 436 -9.47 16.14 11.40
N LEU A 437 -9.26 15.33 12.44
CA LEU A 437 -9.95 14.05 12.65
C LEU A 437 -11.45 14.22 12.86
N GLU A 438 -11.89 15.28 13.57
CA GLU A 438 -13.30 15.52 13.85
C GLU A 438 -14.04 15.85 12.55
N THR A 439 -13.47 16.75 11.76
CA THR A 439 -14.01 17.08 10.43
C THR A 439 -14.05 15.87 9.51
N ALA A 440 -12.98 15.05 9.47
CA ALA A 440 -12.93 13.85 8.64
C ALA A 440 -14.00 12.82 9.06
N ARG A 441 -14.15 12.53 10.35
CA ARG A 441 -15.19 11.63 10.88
C ARG A 441 -16.61 12.13 10.58
N SER A 442 -16.86 13.43 10.75
CA SER A 442 -18.17 14.04 10.47
C SER A 442 -18.60 13.85 9.01
N LYS A 443 -17.66 13.93 8.06
CA LYS A 443 -17.94 13.80 6.64
C LYS A 443 -18.17 12.35 6.20
N MET A 444 -17.50 11.38 6.80
CA MET A 444 -17.60 9.97 6.42
C MET A 444 -19.02 9.41 6.38
N GLY A 445 -19.93 9.92 7.22
CA GLY A 445 -21.31 9.44 7.31
C GLY A 445 -22.33 10.28 6.56
N SER A 446 -21.93 11.41 5.94
CA SER A 446 -22.88 12.41 5.46
C SER A 446 -22.57 13.01 4.08
N ASP A 447 -21.45 12.66 3.47
CA ASP A 447 -21.08 13.15 2.15
C ASP A 447 -21.58 12.22 1.01
N ASP A 448 -21.38 12.66 -0.25
CA ASP A 448 -21.83 11.90 -1.41
C ASP A 448 -21.08 10.56 -1.62
N VAL A 449 -19.87 10.41 -1.07
CA VAL A 449 -19.16 9.13 -1.02
C VAL A 449 -19.88 8.15 -0.09
N ALA A 450 -20.31 8.61 1.10
CA ALA A 450 -21.08 7.79 2.03
C ALA A 450 -22.41 7.36 1.42
N TRP A 451 -23.09 8.28 0.74
CA TRP A 451 -24.31 7.97 0.01
C TRP A 451 -24.05 6.94 -1.10
N GLY A 452 -23.02 7.14 -1.90
CA GLY A 452 -22.66 6.22 -3.00
C GLY A 452 -22.33 4.81 -2.49
N ARG A 453 -21.63 4.71 -1.36
CA ARG A 453 -21.35 3.43 -0.69
C ARG A 453 -22.63 2.73 -0.25
N ALA A 454 -23.51 3.44 0.45
CA ALA A 454 -24.80 2.89 0.89
C ALA A 454 -25.67 2.42 -0.29
N ALA A 455 -25.72 3.18 -1.37
CA ALA A 455 -26.44 2.81 -2.59
C ALA A 455 -25.86 1.56 -3.27
N MET A 456 -24.53 1.41 -3.30
CA MET A 456 -23.87 0.21 -3.81
C MET A 456 -24.15 -1.03 -2.93
N ASP A 457 -24.12 -0.88 -1.61
CA ASP A 457 -24.42 -1.97 -0.68
C ASP A 457 -25.87 -2.42 -0.82
N GLU A 458 -26.80 -1.49 -0.99
CA GLU A 458 -28.21 -1.82 -1.24
C GLU A 458 -28.41 -2.50 -2.59
N TYR A 459 -27.77 -2.01 -3.64
CA TYR A 459 -27.79 -2.65 -4.95
C TYR A 459 -27.29 -4.11 -4.90
N ARG A 460 -26.22 -4.36 -4.18
CA ARG A 460 -25.70 -5.73 -3.99
C ARG A 460 -26.69 -6.65 -3.29
N LYS A 461 -27.45 -6.12 -2.31
CA LYS A 461 -28.44 -6.88 -1.54
C LYS A 461 -29.74 -7.11 -2.31
N THR A 462 -30.19 -6.15 -3.08
CA THR A 462 -31.54 -6.13 -3.68
C THR A 462 -31.56 -6.31 -5.20
N GLY A 463 -30.42 -6.11 -5.87
CA GLY A 463 -30.32 -6.06 -7.33
C GLY A 463 -30.95 -4.81 -7.95
N THR A 464 -31.36 -3.83 -7.13
CA THR A 464 -32.01 -2.59 -7.60
C THR A 464 -31.47 -1.39 -6.85
N PRO A 465 -30.94 -0.37 -7.53
CA PRO A 465 -30.57 0.87 -6.85
C PRO A 465 -31.87 1.61 -6.46
N HIS A 466 -32.07 1.81 -5.17
CA HIS A 466 -33.06 2.74 -4.66
C HIS A 466 -32.36 4.11 -4.50
N LEU A 467 -32.64 5.03 -5.41
CA LEU A 467 -32.18 6.41 -5.40
C LEU A 467 -33.09 7.27 -4.54
#